data_9f26282792565bb9d04921f830ffbe9f
#
_entry.id   9f26282792565bb9d04921f830ffbe9f
#
_cell.length_a   1.000
_cell.length_b   1.000
_cell.length_c   1.000
_cell.angle_alpha   90.00
_cell.angle_beta   90.00
_cell.angle_gamma   90.00
#
_symmetry.space_group_name_H-M   'P 1'
#
loop_
_entity.id
_entity.type
_entity.pdbx_description
1 polymer ?
#
loop_
_entity_poly.entity_id
_entity_poly.type
_entity_poly.pdbx_seq_one_letter_code
_entity_poly.pdbx_strand_id
1 'polypeptide(L)'
;YLDFYPAIRNPRTMEMSRREYLGIYLMKSPRTAADRRANAIKLKQAEAIRAEREISIINEQYGFLDKTKGRMSVLDFYYSILPGHDKKWRIVYEHFNHFVHGKCTFDEMTVDLCNKFRNYLSTASRLKSEHLKLSQNSAAGYWSTFRAFLAIAFKEGYLKENVNDYLDKLETQETKREYLTAEELQRLYDSHCDYPVLKAASLFSCLTGLRLSDILQLEWKHIEDYQQGGKCIRIRTEKTDTEALIPISEQALRLCGTPSGGKVFKGLDRNLVNSK
;
A
#
# COMPACT_ATOMS: atom_id res chain seq x y z
N TYR A 1 -35.54 -8.54 10.45
CA TYR A 1 -34.59 -8.80 9.38
C TYR A 1 -35.28 -8.80 8.03
N LEU A 2 -34.51 -8.55 6.95
CA LEU A 2 -34.92 -8.82 5.57
C LEU A 2 -34.42 -10.22 5.18
N ASP A 3 -35.24 -11.00 4.47
CA ASP A 3 -34.87 -12.31 3.91
C ASP A 3 -34.89 -12.20 2.39
N PHE A 4 -33.79 -12.55 1.74
CA PHE A 4 -33.58 -12.40 0.30
C PHE A 4 -33.55 -13.77 -0.38
N TYR A 5 -34.26 -13.90 -1.50
CA TYR A 5 -34.16 -15.08 -2.33
C TYR A 5 -34.11 -14.69 -3.82
N PRO A 6 -33.00 -15.02 -4.50
CA PRO A 6 -31.78 -15.65 -4.02
C PRO A 6 -30.98 -14.76 -3.04
N ALA A 7 -29.90 -15.31 -2.43
CA ALA A 7 -29.01 -14.54 -1.58
C ALA A 7 -28.41 -13.34 -2.34
N ILE A 8 -28.28 -12.22 -1.64
CA ILE A 8 -27.66 -11.01 -2.20
C ILE A 8 -26.32 -10.71 -1.53
N ARG A 9 -25.50 -9.93 -2.19
CA ARG A 9 -24.22 -9.46 -1.61
C ARG A 9 -24.52 -8.40 -0.55
N ASN A 10 -24.01 -8.62 0.67
CA ASN A 10 -24.10 -7.63 1.74
C ASN A 10 -23.17 -6.44 1.42
N PRO A 11 -23.68 -5.21 1.33
CA PRO A 11 -22.86 -4.06 0.94
C PRO A 11 -21.76 -3.68 1.97
N ARG A 12 -21.85 -4.18 3.21
CA ARG A 12 -20.84 -3.91 4.26
C ARG A 12 -19.76 -4.97 4.36
N THR A 13 -20.14 -6.26 4.25
CA THR A 13 -19.20 -7.39 4.40
C THR A 13 -18.76 -7.96 3.07
N MET A 14 -19.43 -7.58 1.96
CA MET A 14 -19.23 -8.10 0.60
C MET A 14 -19.48 -9.61 0.45
N GLU A 15 -20.00 -10.27 1.48
CA GLU A 15 -20.36 -11.69 1.48
C GLU A 15 -21.79 -11.91 1.00
N MET A 16 -22.05 -13.07 0.40
CA MET A 16 -23.40 -13.47 0.01
C MET A 16 -24.22 -13.83 1.25
N SER A 17 -25.33 -13.16 1.45
CA SER A 17 -26.20 -13.38 2.61
C SER A 17 -27.68 -13.43 2.20
N ARG A 18 -28.41 -14.32 2.82
CA ARG A 18 -29.88 -14.36 2.72
C ARG A 18 -30.57 -13.42 3.71
N ARG A 19 -29.89 -13.02 4.79
CA ARG A 19 -30.51 -12.25 5.86
C ARG A 19 -29.72 -11.00 6.19
N GLU A 20 -30.44 -9.86 6.25
CA GLU A 20 -29.91 -8.59 6.75
C GLU A 20 -30.69 -8.20 8.01
N TYR A 21 -29.99 -8.11 9.15
CA TYR A 21 -30.56 -7.67 10.41
C TYR A 21 -30.56 -6.15 10.49
N LEU A 22 -31.77 -5.55 10.59
CA LEU A 22 -31.94 -4.10 10.55
C LEU A 22 -31.68 -3.41 11.91
N GLY A 23 -31.55 -4.15 13.00
CA GLY A 23 -31.49 -3.58 14.35
C GLY A 23 -32.79 -2.94 14.84
N ILE A 24 -33.91 -3.14 14.11
CA ILE A 24 -35.22 -2.59 14.42
C ILE A 24 -36.06 -3.68 15.12
N TYR A 25 -36.49 -3.39 16.33
CA TYR A 25 -37.29 -4.33 17.14
C TYR A 25 -38.67 -3.76 17.41
N LEU A 26 -39.70 -4.55 17.15
CA LEU A 26 -41.08 -4.21 17.45
C LEU A 26 -41.50 -4.79 18.82
N MET A 27 -42.33 -4.07 19.55
CA MET A 27 -42.98 -4.60 20.74
C MET A 27 -43.95 -5.72 20.34
N LYS A 28 -43.78 -6.92 20.91
CA LYS A 28 -44.60 -8.11 20.62
C LYS A 28 -46.07 -7.94 21.02
N SER A 29 -46.32 -7.19 22.11
CA SER A 29 -47.69 -7.00 22.65
C SER A 29 -47.86 -5.54 23.07
N PRO A 30 -48.14 -4.63 22.11
CA PRO A 30 -48.34 -3.21 22.42
C PRO A 30 -49.66 -3.00 23.18
N ARG A 31 -49.57 -2.47 24.41
CA ARG A 31 -50.74 -2.29 25.29
C ARG A 31 -51.33 -0.89 25.16
N THR A 32 -50.53 0.13 24.93
CA THR A 32 -50.95 1.53 24.83
C THR A 32 -51.07 2.03 23.39
N ALA A 33 -51.78 3.12 23.18
CA ALA A 33 -51.82 3.82 21.90
C ALA A 33 -50.46 4.34 21.47
N ALA A 34 -49.63 4.73 22.46
CA ALA A 34 -48.24 5.18 22.23
C ALA A 34 -47.35 4.04 21.73
N ASP A 35 -47.49 2.83 22.30
CA ASP A 35 -46.73 1.64 21.87
C ASP A 35 -47.07 1.26 20.42
N ARG A 36 -48.37 1.32 20.06
CA ARG A 36 -48.86 1.06 18.71
C ARG A 36 -48.28 2.07 17.71
N ARG A 37 -48.25 3.37 18.06
CA ARG A 37 -47.65 4.42 17.24
C ARG A 37 -46.14 4.19 17.07
N ALA A 38 -45.41 3.85 18.14
CA ALA A 38 -44.01 3.56 18.09
C ALA A 38 -43.71 2.35 17.18
N ASN A 39 -44.51 1.26 17.25
CA ASN A 39 -44.36 0.15 16.34
C ASN A 39 -44.67 0.52 14.89
N ALA A 40 -45.67 1.37 14.63
CA ALA A 40 -46.01 1.82 13.28
C ALA A 40 -44.86 2.66 12.64
N ILE A 41 -44.19 3.52 13.43
CA ILE A 41 -43.02 4.30 12.96
C ILE A 41 -41.86 3.36 12.60
N LYS A 42 -41.58 2.40 13.47
CA LYS A 42 -40.51 1.39 13.24
C LYS A 42 -40.80 0.52 12.02
N LEU A 43 -42.06 0.14 11.81
CA LEU A 43 -42.47 -0.63 10.64
C LEU A 43 -42.25 0.16 9.35
N LYS A 44 -42.64 1.46 9.32
CA LYS A 44 -42.38 2.34 8.18
C LYS A 44 -40.88 2.51 7.89
N GLN A 45 -40.05 2.58 8.92
CA GLN A 45 -38.58 2.62 8.74
C GLN A 45 -38.08 1.31 8.09
N ALA A 46 -38.57 0.14 8.55
CA ALA A 46 -38.18 -1.13 7.97
C ALA A 46 -38.69 -1.29 6.51
N GLU A 47 -39.87 -0.79 6.20
CA GLU A 47 -40.43 -0.78 4.85
C GLU A 47 -39.62 0.14 3.91
N ALA A 48 -39.19 1.30 4.39
CA ALA A 48 -38.33 2.21 3.61
C ALA A 48 -36.96 1.55 3.28
N ILE A 49 -36.34 0.88 4.25
CA ILE A 49 -35.09 0.14 4.04
C ILE A 49 -35.32 -1.02 3.06
N ARG A 50 -36.45 -1.74 3.19
CA ARG A 50 -36.80 -2.80 2.25
C ARG A 50 -36.94 -2.28 0.82
N ALA A 51 -37.65 -1.17 0.61
CA ALA A 51 -37.83 -0.56 -0.71
C ALA A 51 -36.49 -0.14 -1.32
N GLU A 52 -35.59 0.43 -0.51
CA GLU A 52 -34.22 0.78 -0.93
C GLU A 52 -33.44 -0.46 -1.38
N ARG A 53 -33.55 -1.59 -0.65
CA ARG A 53 -32.91 -2.85 -1.02
C ARG A 53 -33.52 -3.47 -2.27
N GLU A 54 -34.85 -3.42 -2.45
CA GLU A 54 -35.51 -3.87 -3.67
C GLU A 54 -35.03 -3.10 -4.89
N ILE A 55 -34.92 -1.77 -4.80
CA ILE A 55 -34.36 -0.93 -5.86
C ILE A 55 -32.90 -1.29 -6.13
N SER A 56 -32.10 -1.52 -5.10
CA SER A 56 -30.69 -1.92 -5.22
C SER A 56 -30.56 -3.26 -5.95
N ILE A 57 -31.40 -4.26 -5.60
CA ILE A 57 -31.40 -5.58 -6.24
C ILE A 57 -31.82 -5.47 -7.73
N ILE A 58 -32.87 -4.71 -8.01
CA ILE A 58 -33.34 -4.48 -9.38
C ILE A 58 -32.23 -3.80 -10.20
N ASN A 59 -31.53 -2.85 -9.62
CA ASN A 59 -30.42 -2.16 -10.26
C ASN A 59 -29.21 -3.07 -10.49
N GLU A 60 -28.87 -3.93 -9.52
CA GLU A 60 -27.84 -4.96 -9.70
C GLU A 60 -28.20 -5.98 -10.80
N GLN A 61 -29.44 -6.49 -10.80
CA GLN A 61 -29.88 -7.47 -11.79
C GLN A 61 -30.04 -6.88 -13.20
N TYR A 62 -30.50 -5.65 -13.32
CA TYR A 62 -30.80 -5.04 -14.62
C TYR A 62 -29.80 -3.96 -15.04
N GLY A 63 -28.81 -3.62 -14.20
CA GLY A 63 -27.72 -2.70 -14.53
C GLY A 63 -28.18 -1.27 -14.80
N PHE A 64 -29.37 -0.85 -14.31
CA PHE A 64 -29.95 0.46 -14.62
C PHE A 64 -29.20 1.63 -13.97
N LEU A 65 -28.70 1.48 -12.74
CA LEU A 65 -27.95 2.56 -12.07
C LEU A 65 -26.46 2.55 -12.37
N ASP A 66 -25.89 1.42 -12.76
CA ASP A 66 -24.45 1.24 -12.97
C ASP A 66 -23.95 1.67 -14.37
N LYS A 67 -24.86 1.95 -15.30
CA LYS A 67 -24.46 2.44 -16.65
C LYS A 67 -23.67 3.76 -16.59
N THR A 68 -23.90 4.58 -15.55
CA THR A 68 -23.17 5.81 -15.37
C THR A 68 -21.75 5.56 -14.85
N LYS A 69 -21.58 4.71 -13.84
CA LYS A 69 -20.26 4.36 -13.28
C LYS A 69 -19.43 3.54 -14.27
N GLY A 70 -20.04 2.58 -14.98
CA GLY A 70 -19.35 1.80 -16.01
C GLY A 70 -18.75 2.64 -17.13
N ARG A 71 -19.40 3.76 -17.48
CA ARG A 71 -18.92 4.71 -18.50
C ARG A 71 -17.91 5.73 -17.99
N MET A 72 -17.67 5.80 -16.67
CA MET A 72 -16.69 6.71 -16.10
C MET A 72 -15.27 6.28 -16.49
N SER A 73 -14.40 7.29 -16.59
CA SER A 73 -12.99 7.08 -16.91
C SER A 73 -12.28 6.40 -15.74
N VAL A 74 -11.64 5.27 -16.02
CA VAL A 74 -10.74 4.58 -15.07
C VAL A 74 -9.57 5.47 -14.70
N LEU A 75 -9.02 6.20 -15.67
CA LEU A 75 -7.86 7.06 -15.45
C LEU A 75 -8.17 8.23 -14.53
N ASP A 76 -9.35 8.86 -14.66
CA ASP A 76 -9.75 9.97 -13.81
C ASP A 76 -9.96 9.50 -12.36
N PHE A 77 -10.62 8.36 -12.18
CA PHE A 77 -10.79 7.77 -10.87
C PHE A 77 -9.45 7.35 -10.26
N TYR A 78 -8.57 6.69 -11.02
CA TYR A 78 -7.25 6.30 -10.54
C TYR A 78 -6.44 7.54 -10.12
N TYR A 79 -6.46 8.59 -10.95
CA TYR A 79 -5.76 9.84 -10.65
C TYR A 79 -6.28 10.51 -9.36
N SER A 80 -7.59 10.47 -9.12
CA SER A 80 -8.22 11.07 -7.94
C SER A 80 -7.77 10.44 -6.61
N ILE A 81 -7.41 9.17 -6.60
CA ILE A 81 -6.96 8.46 -5.40
C ILE A 81 -5.45 8.51 -5.17
N LEU A 82 -4.65 8.96 -6.16
CA LEU A 82 -3.19 9.05 -6.05
C LEU A 82 -2.67 9.85 -4.85
N PRO A 83 -3.31 10.97 -4.42
CA PRO A 83 -2.82 11.74 -3.28
C PRO A 83 -2.72 10.96 -1.97
N GLY A 84 -3.51 9.89 -1.80
CA GLY A 84 -3.50 9.03 -0.62
C GLY A 84 -2.49 7.88 -0.67
N HIS A 85 -1.69 7.78 -1.75
CA HIS A 85 -0.83 6.63 -2.01
C HIS A 85 0.63 7.02 -2.30
N ASP A 86 1.53 6.03 -2.24
CA ASP A 86 2.96 6.19 -2.48
C ASP A 86 3.31 6.42 -3.98
N LYS A 87 4.59 6.73 -4.24
CA LYS A 87 5.09 6.97 -5.60
C LYS A 87 4.89 5.79 -6.56
N LYS A 88 4.78 4.57 -6.06
CA LYS A 88 4.56 3.37 -6.87
C LYS A 88 3.21 3.42 -7.57
N TRP A 89 2.16 3.90 -6.89
CA TRP A 89 0.83 4.05 -7.49
C TRP A 89 0.83 4.97 -8.69
N ARG A 90 1.58 6.08 -8.61
CA ARG A 90 1.75 7.00 -9.74
C ARG A 90 2.45 6.33 -10.92
N ILE A 91 3.51 5.56 -10.68
CA ILE A 91 4.23 4.84 -11.73
C ILE A 91 3.30 3.82 -12.41
N VAL A 92 2.49 3.10 -11.63
CA VAL A 92 1.52 2.13 -12.16
C VAL A 92 0.43 2.83 -12.98
N TYR A 93 -0.06 3.98 -12.51
CA TYR A 93 -0.99 4.83 -13.26
C TYR A 93 -0.41 5.24 -14.61
N GLU A 94 0.83 5.71 -14.65
CA GLU A 94 1.50 6.13 -15.88
C GLU A 94 1.68 4.95 -16.85
N HIS A 95 2.06 3.76 -16.36
CA HIS A 95 2.11 2.55 -17.18
C HIS A 95 0.74 2.14 -17.72
N PHE A 96 -0.30 2.20 -16.89
CA PHE A 96 -1.65 1.87 -17.32
C PHE A 96 -2.17 2.88 -18.34
N ASN A 97 -1.97 4.18 -18.08
CA ASN A 97 -2.33 5.24 -19.01
C ASN A 97 -1.65 5.09 -20.38
N HIS A 98 -0.35 4.75 -20.40
CA HIS A 98 0.38 4.45 -21.63
C HIS A 98 -0.20 3.22 -22.34
N PHE A 99 -0.50 2.15 -21.60
CA PHE A 99 -1.04 0.90 -22.15
C PHE A 99 -2.42 1.08 -22.80
N VAL A 100 -3.31 1.87 -22.18
CA VAL A 100 -4.67 2.13 -22.71
C VAL A 100 -4.73 3.36 -23.61
N HIS A 101 -3.60 3.95 -23.97
CA HIS A 101 -3.50 5.12 -24.85
C HIS A 101 -4.37 6.31 -24.38
N GLY A 102 -4.43 6.54 -23.08
CA GLY A 102 -5.13 7.68 -22.48
C GLY A 102 -6.65 7.53 -22.36
N LYS A 103 -7.23 6.39 -22.69
CA LYS A 103 -8.69 6.16 -22.66
C LYS A 103 -9.02 4.76 -22.17
N CYS A 104 -9.81 4.67 -21.10
CA CYS A 104 -10.39 3.41 -20.63
C CYS A 104 -11.57 3.73 -19.72
N THR A 105 -12.69 3.07 -19.92
CA THR A 105 -13.86 3.11 -19.07
C THR A 105 -13.94 1.88 -18.17
N PHE A 106 -14.73 1.93 -17.10
CA PHE A 106 -14.90 0.76 -16.23
C PHE A 106 -15.64 -0.40 -16.91
N ASP A 107 -16.49 -0.14 -17.91
CA ASP A 107 -17.11 -1.20 -18.71
C ASP A 107 -16.08 -1.99 -19.55
N GLU A 108 -14.95 -1.38 -19.88
CA GLU A 108 -13.83 -2.02 -20.58
C GLU A 108 -12.88 -2.78 -19.67
N MET A 109 -13.00 -2.64 -18.34
CA MET A 109 -12.15 -3.29 -17.34
C MET A 109 -12.50 -4.77 -17.17
N THR A 110 -12.25 -5.55 -18.21
CA THR A 110 -12.46 -7.00 -18.24
C THR A 110 -11.23 -7.77 -17.74
N VAL A 111 -11.42 -9.04 -17.39
CA VAL A 111 -10.33 -9.97 -17.06
C VAL A 111 -9.30 -10.04 -18.21
N ASP A 112 -9.74 -10.02 -19.45
CA ASP A 112 -8.87 -10.05 -20.64
C ASP A 112 -7.98 -8.79 -20.72
N LEU A 113 -8.57 -7.60 -20.54
CA LEU A 113 -7.80 -6.33 -20.53
C LEU A 113 -6.77 -6.34 -19.39
N CYS A 114 -7.15 -6.78 -18.19
CA CYS A 114 -6.26 -6.87 -17.05
C CYS A 114 -5.09 -7.84 -17.31
N ASN A 115 -5.35 -9.01 -17.93
CA ASN A 115 -4.31 -9.96 -18.29
C ASN A 115 -3.38 -9.41 -19.40
N LYS A 116 -3.90 -8.67 -20.36
CA LYS A 116 -3.10 -7.95 -21.36
C LYS A 116 -2.19 -6.91 -20.70
N PHE A 117 -2.69 -6.17 -19.72
CA PHE A 117 -1.87 -5.24 -18.95
C PHE A 117 -0.80 -5.95 -18.10
N ARG A 118 -1.11 -7.11 -17.48
CA ARG A 118 -0.13 -7.96 -16.80
C ARG A 118 1.01 -8.36 -17.73
N ASN A 119 0.67 -8.82 -18.94
CA ASN A 119 1.65 -9.22 -19.95
C ASN A 119 2.47 -8.01 -20.44
N TYR A 120 1.85 -6.86 -20.64
CA TYR A 120 2.54 -5.61 -20.93
C TYR A 120 3.59 -5.30 -19.86
N LEU A 121 3.25 -5.35 -18.56
CA LEU A 121 4.20 -5.08 -17.47
C LEU A 121 5.42 -6.02 -17.49
N SER A 122 5.25 -7.27 -17.93
CA SER A 122 6.34 -8.25 -18.03
C SER A 122 7.37 -7.91 -19.10
N THR A 123 7.00 -7.11 -20.10
CA THR A 123 7.86 -6.75 -21.25
C THR A 123 8.16 -5.26 -21.35
N ALA A 124 7.48 -4.44 -20.53
CA ALA A 124 7.56 -2.99 -20.59
C ALA A 124 8.96 -2.46 -20.25
N SER A 125 9.31 -1.36 -20.88
CA SER A 125 10.47 -0.55 -20.52
C SER A 125 10.12 0.39 -19.36
N ARG A 126 11.15 0.91 -18.68
CA ARG A 126 10.97 1.96 -17.68
C ARG A 126 10.51 3.25 -18.35
N LEU A 127 9.50 3.91 -17.80
CA LEU A 127 8.94 5.15 -18.39
C LEU A 127 9.97 6.27 -18.60
N LYS A 128 11.02 6.31 -17.77
CA LYS A 128 12.10 7.32 -17.87
C LYS A 128 13.29 6.87 -18.72
N SER A 129 13.31 5.64 -19.21
CA SER A 129 14.43 5.09 -19.96
C SER A 129 13.95 3.93 -20.83
N GLU A 130 13.64 4.21 -22.06
CA GLU A 130 13.10 3.23 -23.03
C GLU A 130 14.02 2.04 -23.29
N HIS A 131 15.34 2.22 -23.07
CA HIS A 131 16.33 1.17 -23.25
C HIS A 131 16.40 0.18 -22.07
N LEU A 132 15.83 0.53 -20.90
CA LEU A 132 15.87 -0.32 -19.72
C LEU A 132 14.51 -0.96 -19.47
N LYS A 133 14.45 -2.28 -19.57
CA LYS A 133 13.25 -3.04 -19.21
C LYS A 133 12.96 -3.01 -17.71
N LEU A 134 11.71 -3.20 -17.36
CA LEU A 134 11.33 -3.45 -15.98
C LEU A 134 11.94 -4.79 -15.51
N SER A 135 12.46 -4.81 -14.28
CA SER A 135 12.82 -6.09 -13.66
C SER A 135 11.55 -6.89 -13.34
N GLN A 136 11.66 -8.22 -13.33
CA GLN A 136 10.54 -9.11 -12.98
C GLN A 136 9.89 -8.71 -11.64
N ASN A 137 10.70 -8.41 -10.62
CA ASN A 137 10.20 -8.00 -9.31
C ASN A 137 9.51 -6.62 -9.32
N SER A 138 9.95 -5.70 -10.18
CA SER A 138 9.26 -4.42 -10.37
C SER A 138 7.91 -4.63 -11.04
N ALA A 139 7.86 -5.43 -12.10
CA ALA A 139 6.61 -5.78 -12.80
C ALA A 139 5.61 -6.45 -11.85
N ALA A 140 6.06 -7.44 -11.05
CA ALA A 140 5.24 -8.10 -10.05
C ALA A 140 4.71 -7.11 -8.97
N GLY A 141 5.57 -6.19 -8.51
CA GLY A 141 5.18 -5.15 -7.56
C GLY A 141 4.15 -4.16 -8.16
N TYR A 142 4.29 -3.79 -9.43
CA TYR A 142 3.35 -2.92 -10.13
C TYR A 142 2.02 -3.63 -10.38
N TRP A 143 2.07 -4.91 -10.77
CA TRP A 143 0.88 -5.73 -10.91
C TRP A 143 0.10 -5.85 -9.59
N SER A 144 0.80 -6.11 -8.48
CA SER A 144 0.18 -6.15 -7.15
C SER A 144 -0.49 -4.82 -6.78
N THR A 145 0.14 -3.68 -7.10
CA THR A 145 -0.44 -2.35 -6.87
C THR A 145 -1.67 -2.12 -7.76
N PHE A 146 -1.65 -2.55 -9.02
CA PHE A 146 -2.81 -2.45 -9.90
C PHE A 146 -3.98 -3.31 -9.40
N ARG A 147 -3.72 -4.51 -8.91
CA ARG A 147 -4.75 -5.35 -8.28
C ARG A 147 -5.36 -4.70 -7.03
N ALA A 148 -4.56 -3.98 -6.25
CA ALA A 148 -5.07 -3.20 -5.12
C ALA A 148 -5.98 -2.05 -5.59
N PHE A 149 -5.64 -1.38 -6.70
CA PHE A 149 -6.52 -0.41 -7.35
C PHE A 149 -7.86 -1.04 -7.78
N LEU A 150 -7.85 -2.21 -8.43
CA LEU A 150 -9.08 -2.93 -8.82
C LEU A 150 -9.95 -3.27 -7.62
N ALA A 151 -9.34 -3.64 -6.47
CA ALA A 151 -10.09 -3.90 -5.24
C ALA A 151 -10.77 -2.64 -4.69
N ILE A 152 -10.11 -1.48 -4.77
CA ILE A 152 -10.72 -0.20 -4.40
C ILE A 152 -11.88 0.13 -5.35
N ALA A 153 -11.67 0.03 -6.67
CA ALA A 153 -12.70 0.30 -7.67
C ALA A 153 -13.93 -0.60 -7.49
N PHE A 154 -13.72 -1.87 -7.16
CA PHE A 154 -14.80 -2.81 -6.85
C PHE A 154 -15.54 -2.41 -5.57
N LYS A 155 -14.81 -2.08 -4.49
CA LYS A 155 -15.40 -1.64 -3.21
C LYS A 155 -16.23 -0.37 -3.37
N GLU A 156 -15.80 0.55 -4.23
CA GLU A 156 -16.51 1.79 -4.54
C GLU A 156 -17.67 1.59 -5.55
N GLY A 157 -17.90 0.35 -6.04
CA GLY A 157 -18.99 0.00 -6.93
C GLY A 157 -18.82 0.44 -8.39
N TYR A 158 -17.59 0.66 -8.85
CA TYR A 158 -17.27 0.92 -10.26
C TYR A 158 -17.20 -0.36 -11.08
N LEU A 159 -16.85 -1.48 -10.47
CA LEU A 159 -16.79 -2.80 -11.10
C LEU A 159 -17.98 -3.65 -10.63
N LYS A 160 -18.66 -4.33 -11.57
CA LYS A 160 -19.80 -5.19 -11.29
C LYS A 160 -19.42 -6.47 -10.53
N GLU A 161 -18.21 -6.96 -10.78
CA GLU A 161 -17.64 -8.13 -10.15
C GLU A 161 -16.19 -7.87 -9.70
N ASN A 162 -15.71 -8.68 -8.78
CA ASN A 162 -14.33 -8.57 -8.34
C ASN A 162 -13.42 -9.25 -9.37
N VAL A 163 -12.94 -8.49 -10.33
CA VAL A 163 -12.03 -8.98 -11.39
C VAL A 163 -10.81 -9.69 -10.80
N ASN A 164 -10.36 -9.32 -9.59
CA ASN A 164 -9.21 -9.96 -8.94
C ASN A 164 -9.38 -11.45 -8.65
N ASP A 165 -10.61 -11.95 -8.58
CA ASP A 165 -10.89 -13.36 -8.30
C ASP A 165 -10.48 -14.26 -9.49
N TYR A 166 -10.32 -13.66 -10.68
CA TYR A 166 -9.95 -14.33 -11.92
C TYR A 166 -8.51 -14.00 -12.39
N LEU A 167 -7.77 -13.22 -11.60
CA LEU A 167 -6.43 -12.75 -11.97
C LEU A 167 -5.34 -13.46 -11.17
N ASP A 168 -4.40 -14.08 -11.88
CA ASP A 168 -3.23 -14.68 -11.28
C ASP A 168 -2.23 -13.62 -10.79
N LYS A 169 -1.42 -14.02 -9.83
CA LYS A 169 -0.25 -13.23 -9.41
C LYS A 169 0.80 -13.26 -10.53
N LEU A 170 1.60 -12.22 -10.59
CA LEU A 170 2.84 -12.25 -11.37
C LEU A 170 3.96 -12.75 -10.44
N GLU A 171 4.63 -13.80 -10.86
CA GLU A 171 5.69 -14.42 -10.07
C GLU A 171 6.87 -13.47 -9.90
N THR A 172 7.48 -13.53 -8.72
CA THR A 172 8.71 -12.81 -8.39
C THR A 172 9.90 -13.72 -8.62
N GLN A 173 11.00 -13.14 -9.06
CA GLN A 173 12.26 -13.85 -9.19
C GLN A 173 13.04 -13.71 -7.88
N GLU A 174 13.56 -14.81 -7.37
CA GLU A 174 14.51 -14.75 -6.27
C GLU A 174 15.77 -14.00 -6.70
N THR A 175 16.13 -12.99 -5.93
CA THR A 175 17.37 -12.23 -6.15
C THR A 175 18.37 -12.59 -5.06
N LYS A 176 19.53 -13.11 -5.47
CA LYS A 176 20.66 -13.27 -4.56
C LYS A 176 21.09 -11.87 -4.11
N ARG A 177 21.07 -11.65 -2.81
CA ARG A 177 21.63 -10.42 -2.24
C ARG A 177 23.14 -10.60 -2.11
N GLU A 178 23.86 -9.67 -2.70
CA GLU A 178 25.29 -9.58 -2.48
C GLU A 178 25.55 -8.90 -1.14
N TYR A 179 26.61 -9.31 -0.48
CA TYR A 179 27.08 -8.75 0.78
C TYR A 179 28.60 -8.68 0.76
N LEU A 180 29.17 -7.76 1.52
CA LEU A 180 30.61 -7.67 1.69
C LEU A 180 31.10 -8.72 2.68
N THR A 181 32.15 -9.48 2.30
CA THR A 181 32.87 -10.35 3.22
C THR A 181 33.68 -9.52 4.22
N ALA A 182 34.19 -10.15 5.28
CA ALA A 182 35.04 -9.48 6.26
C ALA A 182 36.29 -8.89 5.62
N GLU A 183 36.90 -9.61 4.67
CA GLU A 183 38.09 -9.18 3.94
C GLU A 183 37.78 -7.99 3.01
N GLU A 184 36.63 -7.97 2.40
CA GLU A 184 36.17 -6.85 1.56
C GLU A 184 35.86 -5.61 2.40
N LEU A 185 35.25 -5.81 3.57
CA LEU A 185 35.00 -4.74 4.52
C LEU A 185 36.31 -4.13 5.03
N GLN A 186 37.32 -4.98 5.32
CA GLN A 186 38.65 -4.50 5.71
C GLN A 186 39.31 -3.71 4.56
N ARG A 187 39.25 -4.20 3.33
CA ARG A 187 39.77 -3.44 2.16
C ARG A 187 39.07 -2.11 1.97
N LEU A 188 37.74 -2.04 2.20
CA LEU A 188 37.01 -0.79 2.19
C LEU A 188 37.50 0.17 3.29
N TYR A 189 37.78 -0.37 4.49
CA TYR A 189 38.32 0.42 5.60
C TYR A 189 39.71 0.97 5.27
N ASP A 190 40.59 0.23 4.61
CA ASP A 190 41.95 0.63 4.27
C ASP A 190 42.02 1.52 3.02
N SER A 191 40.98 1.53 2.16
CA SER A 191 40.93 2.30 0.92
C SER A 191 40.94 3.81 1.19
N HIS A 192 41.51 4.61 0.28
CA HIS A 192 41.35 6.06 0.30
C HIS A 192 39.93 6.48 -0.14
N CYS A 193 39.37 7.50 0.49
CA CYS A 193 38.10 8.10 0.11
C CYS A 193 38.11 9.61 0.33
N ASP A 194 37.83 10.37 -0.71
CA ASP A 194 37.81 11.84 -0.67
C ASP A 194 36.69 12.40 0.23
N TYR A 195 35.75 11.54 0.59
CA TYR A 195 34.60 11.88 1.45
C TYR A 195 34.62 11.05 2.75
N PRO A 196 35.39 11.46 3.76
CA PRO A 196 35.55 10.69 5.01
C PRO A 196 34.24 10.40 5.72
N VAL A 197 33.26 11.34 5.69
CA VAL A 197 31.96 11.16 6.32
C VAL A 197 31.14 10.06 5.60
N LEU A 198 31.24 9.98 4.27
CA LEU A 198 30.55 8.92 3.50
C LEU A 198 31.15 7.55 3.82
N LYS A 199 32.49 7.44 3.85
CA LYS A 199 33.18 6.21 4.23
C LYS A 199 32.82 5.76 5.64
N ALA A 200 32.89 6.67 6.61
CA ALA A 200 32.54 6.37 8.01
C ALA A 200 31.10 5.90 8.15
N ALA A 201 30.14 6.57 7.50
CA ALA A 201 28.74 6.19 7.52
C ALA A 201 28.46 4.84 6.82
N SER A 202 29.18 4.53 5.73
CA SER A 202 29.06 3.25 5.02
C SER A 202 29.55 2.08 5.89
N LEU A 203 30.73 2.22 6.50
CA LEU A 203 31.29 1.24 7.44
C LEU A 203 30.38 1.07 8.67
N PHE A 204 29.87 2.19 9.18
CA PHE A 204 28.92 2.18 10.29
C PHE A 204 27.63 1.41 9.94
N SER A 205 27.10 1.61 8.73
CA SER A 205 25.97 0.84 8.20
C SER A 205 26.25 -0.66 8.18
N CYS A 206 27.44 -1.07 7.73
CA CYS A 206 27.86 -2.47 7.71
C CYS A 206 27.93 -3.08 9.11
N LEU A 207 28.41 -2.33 10.10
CA LEU A 207 28.57 -2.81 11.48
C LEU A 207 27.28 -2.81 12.29
N THR A 208 26.30 -1.96 11.95
CA THR A 208 25.06 -1.79 12.73
C THR A 208 23.81 -2.33 12.04
N GLY A 209 23.84 -2.55 10.72
CA GLY A 209 22.68 -2.90 9.93
C GLY A 209 21.65 -1.78 9.76
N LEU A 210 21.97 -0.55 10.21
CA LEU A 210 21.09 0.61 10.03
C LEU A 210 20.94 0.98 8.56
N ARG A 211 19.70 1.33 8.19
CA ARG A 211 19.43 1.82 6.84
C ARG A 211 19.99 3.23 6.65
N LEU A 212 20.29 3.58 5.40
CA LEU A 212 20.77 4.94 5.08
C LEU A 212 19.84 6.04 5.61
N SER A 213 18.51 5.85 5.52
CA SER A 213 17.54 6.81 6.06
C SER A 213 17.72 7.06 7.55
N ASP A 214 17.95 5.99 8.32
CA ASP A 214 18.11 6.06 9.75
C ASP A 214 19.48 6.70 10.13
N ILE A 215 20.53 6.39 9.36
CA ILE A 215 21.86 7.00 9.53
C ILE A 215 21.84 8.51 9.23
N LEU A 216 21.09 8.95 8.21
CA LEU A 216 20.94 10.37 7.88
C LEU A 216 20.23 11.18 8.97
N GLN A 217 19.43 10.52 9.80
CA GLN A 217 18.71 11.14 10.92
C GLN A 217 19.36 10.87 12.28
N LEU A 218 20.43 10.06 12.34
CA LEU A 218 21.09 9.70 13.57
C LEU A 218 21.71 10.93 14.23
N GLU A 219 21.31 11.20 15.45
CA GLU A 219 21.84 12.26 16.32
C GLU A 219 22.54 11.68 17.54
N TRP A 220 23.45 12.44 18.11
CA TRP A 220 24.17 12.04 19.33
C TRP A 220 23.27 11.72 20.52
N LYS A 221 22.10 12.35 20.61
CA LYS A 221 21.08 12.06 21.66
C LYS A 221 20.51 10.66 21.57
N HIS A 222 20.63 9.98 20.41
CA HIS A 222 20.16 8.61 20.21
C HIS A 222 21.19 7.54 20.65
N ILE A 223 22.42 7.97 21.02
CA ILE A 223 23.47 7.07 21.49
C ILE A 223 23.50 7.13 23.02
N GLU A 224 23.09 6.06 23.64
CA GLU A 224 22.91 5.94 25.09
C GLU A 224 23.84 4.86 25.69
N ASP A 225 23.95 4.87 27.02
CA ASP A 225 24.58 3.76 27.74
C ASP A 225 23.68 2.53 27.71
N TYR A 226 24.26 1.38 27.36
CA TYR A 226 23.52 0.12 27.30
C TYR A 226 23.58 -0.58 28.67
N GLN A 227 22.45 -1.08 29.15
CA GLN A 227 22.35 -1.68 30.51
C GLN A 227 23.29 -2.87 30.71
N GLN A 228 23.67 -3.58 29.65
CA GLN A 228 24.62 -4.72 29.70
C GLN A 228 26.07 -4.30 29.48
N GLY A 229 26.36 -3.00 29.48
CA GLY A 229 27.66 -2.42 29.21
C GLY A 229 27.86 -1.97 27.77
N GLY A 230 28.67 -0.91 27.56
CA GLY A 230 28.89 -0.31 26.24
C GLY A 230 27.84 0.71 25.87
N LYS A 231 27.65 0.95 24.56
CA LYS A 231 26.70 1.92 24.00
C LYS A 231 25.65 1.24 23.13
N CYS A 232 24.48 1.84 23.05
CA CYS A 232 23.43 1.43 22.14
C CYS A 232 22.83 2.66 21.42
N ILE A 233 22.17 2.39 20.31
CA ILE A 233 21.37 3.37 19.58
C ILE A 233 19.90 3.09 19.86
N ARG A 234 19.18 4.10 20.34
CA ARG A 234 17.73 4.09 20.48
C ARG A 234 17.14 5.05 19.47
N ILE A 235 16.51 4.52 18.44
CA ILE A 235 15.88 5.33 17.37
C ILE A 235 14.50 4.77 16.99
N ARG A 236 13.68 5.66 16.46
CA ARG A 236 12.48 5.28 15.74
C ARG A 236 12.78 5.21 14.26
N THR A 237 12.68 4.01 13.68
CA THR A 237 13.08 3.78 12.28
C THR A 237 12.10 4.45 11.31
N GLU A 238 12.63 5.15 10.29
CA GLU A 238 11.81 5.90 9.32
C GLU A 238 10.85 5.01 8.53
N LYS A 239 11.28 3.81 8.16
CA LYS A 239 10.51 2.94 7.25
C LYS A 239 9.34 2.21 7.93
N THR A 240 9.51 1.79 9.18
CA THR A 240 8.53 0.93 9.87
C THR A 240 7.88 1.62 11.06
N ASP A 241 8.30 2.83 11.36
CA ASP A 241 7.86 3.63 12.52
C ASP A 241 7.92 2.85 13.85
N THR A 242 8.92 1.96 13.96
CA THR A 242 9.13 1.12 15.14
C THR A 242 10.34 1.60 15.93
N GLU A 243 10.26 1.53 17.25
CA GLU A 243 11.40 1.77 18.12
C GLU A 243 12.39 0.61 17.99
N ALA A 244 13.66 0.94 17.75
CA ALA A 244 14.77 -0.01 17.67
C ALA A 244 15.83 0.34 18.70
N LEU A 245 16.27 -0.68 19.47
CA LEU A 245 17.40 -0.60 20.37
C LEU A 245 18.51 -1.48 19.81
N ILE A 246 19.61 -0.88 19.39
CA ILE A 246 20.70 -1.55 18.67
C ILE A 246 21.99 -1.37 19.47
N PRO A 247 22.51 -2.42 20.14
CA PRO A 247 23.84 -2.36 20.72
C PRO A 247 24.90 -2.10 19.65
N ILE A 248 25.86 -1.23 19.93
CA ILE A 248 26.94 -0.90 18.98
C ILE A 248 28.30 -1.30 19.56
N SER A 249 29.16 -1.81 18.67
CA SER A 249 30.53 -2.14 19.04
C SER A 249 31.36 -0.87 19.23
N GLU A 250 32.48 -1.00 19.96
CA GLU A 250 33.44 0.10 20.06
C GLU A 250 33.97 0.57 18.69
N GLN A 251 34.13 -0.36 17.76
CA GLN A 251 34.53 -0.05 16.38
C GLN A 251 33.51 0.84 15.68
N ALA A 252 32.21 0.50 15.81
CA ALA A 252 31.13 1.34 15.27
C ALA A 252 31.08 2.70 15.95
N LEU A 253 31.27 2.76 17.28
CA LEU A 253 31.29 4.01 18.03
C LEU A 253 32.45 4.92 17.58
N ARG A 254 33.65 4.37 17.31
CA ARG A 254 34.80 5.13 16.81
C ARG A 254 34.51 5.81 15.46
N LEU A 255 33.72 5.18 14.58
CA LEU A 255 33.31 5.74 13.30
C LEU A 255 32.38 6.96 13.44
N CYS A 256 31.68 7.09 14.58
CA CYS A 256 30.86 8.26 14.87
C CYS A 256 31.70 9.52 15.18
N GLY A 257 32.99 9.35 15.54
CA GLY A 257 33.86 10.45 15.94
C GLY A 257 33.59 10.94 17.36
N THR A 258 33.86 12.22 17.60
CA THR A 258 33.73 12.84 18.93
C THR A 258 32.27 13.29 19.18
N PRO A 259 31.70 13.00 20.35
CA PRO A 259 30.36 13.47 20.68
C PRO A 259 30.20 14.97 20.54
N SER A 260 29.16 15.39 19.82
CA SER A 260 28.85 16.79 19.58
C SER A 260 27.34 16.99 19.51
N GLY A 261 26.84 18.21 19.52
CA GLY A 261 25.40 18.45 19.35
C GLY A 261 24.92 18.13 17.91
N GLY A 262 23.71 17.60 17.81
CA GLY A 262 23.04 17.33 16.53
C GLY A 262 23.44 16.02 15.87
N LYS A 263 23.49 16.01 14.53
CA LYS A 263 23.74 14.81 13.72
C LYS A 263 25.12 14.21 13.93
N VAL A 264 25.20 12.87 13.99
CA VAL A 264 26.45 12.11 14.08
C VAL A 264 27.29 12.28 12.81
N PHE A 265 26.71 12.04 11.65
CA PHE A 265 27.38 12.17 10.35
C PHE A 265 27.05 13.52 9.68
N LYS A 266 27.69 14.60 10.17
CA LYS A 266 27.48 15.96 9.63
C LYS A 266 27.97 16.06 8.19
N GLY A 267 27.14 16.66 7.31
CA GLY A 267 27.47 16.81 5.88
C GLY A 267 27.13 15.59 5.03
N LEU A 268 26.64 14.50 5.62
CA LEU A 268 26.08 13.37 4.87
C LEU A 268 24.67 13.71 4.41
N ASP A 269 24.42 13.62 3.10
CA ASP A 269 23.09 13.73 2.52
C ASP A 269 22.86 12.67 1.42
N ARG A 270 21.61 12.56 0.93
CA ARG A 270 21.27 11.60 -0.13
C ARG A 270 21.95 11.91 -1.47
N ASN A 271 22.22 13.19 -1.75
CA ASN A 271 22.84 13.58 -3.01
C ASN A 271 24.32 13.13 -3.02
N LEU A 272 25.05 13.32 -1.91
CA LEU A 272 26.42 12.85 -1.78
C LEU A 272 26.49 11.32 -1.95
N VAL A 273 25.56 10.56 -1.37
CA VAL A 273 25.51 9.09 -1.49
C VAL A 273 25.19 8.64 -2.93
N ASN A 274 24.30 9.34 -3.62
CA ASN A 274 23.86 8.95 -4.97
C ASN A 274 24.78 9.44 -6.09
N SER A 275 25.64 10.42 -5.82
CA SER A 275 26.54 11.03 -6.82
C SER A 275 27.91 10.36 -6.89
N LYS A 276 28.21 9.47 -5.96
CA LYS A 276 29.52 8.77 -5.79
C LYS A 276 29.33 7.27 -5.73
#